data_aa115c90d440bcd08f3238c461176dda
#
_entry.id   aa115c90d440bcd08f3238c461176dda
#
_cell.length_a   1.000
_cell.length_b   1.000
_cell.length_c   1.000
_cell.angle_alpha   90.00
_cell.angle_beta   90.00
_cell.angle_gamma   90.00
#
_symmetry.space_group_name_H-M   'P 1'
#
loop_
_entity.id
_entity.type
_entity.pdbx_description
1 polymer ?
#
loop_
_entity_poly.entity_id
_entity_poly.type
_entity_poly.pdbx_seq_one_letter_code
_entity_poly.pdbx_strand_id
1 'polypeptide(L)'
;MERIRKALERAGQDRQLSGADTRFNPPPHTGADLSTGVRYTMTRMVEVSERHLRDNRIITALPEHKYRDSYRMLRTRVLQTMRNNGWSSIAVTGPATGCGKTLTAINLAISLAMEVTH
;
A
#
# COMPACT_ATOMS: atom_id res chain seq x y z
N MET A 1 9.04 -10.20 -27.54
CA MET A 1 10.02 -10.54 -26.46
C MET A 1 11.26 -9.65 -26.47
N GLU A 2 11.76 -9.28 -27.64
CA GLU A 2 12.97 -8.45 -27.77
C GLU A 2 12.83 -7.02 -27.19
N ARG A 3 11.66 -6.40 -27.28
CA ARG A 3 11.39 -5.05 -26.76
C ARG A 3 11.44 -4.97 -25.22
N ILE A 4 10.99 -6.02 -24.55
CA ILE A 4 11.00 -6.09 -23.07
C ILE A 4 12.43 -6.28 -22.57
N ARG A 5 13.20 -7.13 -23.25
CA ARG A 5 14.60 -7.36 -22.93
C ARG A 5 15.45 -6.09 -23.09
N LYS A 6 15.23 -5.34 -24.17
CA LYS A 6 15.90 -4.06 -24.43
C LYS A 6 15.50 -2.95 -23.41
N ALA A 7 14.26 -2.97 -22.93
CA ALA A 7 13.80 -2.05 -21.87
C ALA A 7 14.46 -2.36 -20.51
N LEU A 8 14.61 -3.64 -20.19
CA LEU A 8 15.27 -4.08 -18.95
C LEU A 8 16.79 -3.78 -18.98
N GLU A 9 17.43 -3.95 -20.13
CA GLU A 9 18.85 -3.58 -20.30
C GLU A 9 19.07 -2.07 -20.14
N ARG A 10 18.20 -1.23 -20.72
CA ARG A 10 18.25 0.24 -20.53
C ARG A 10 18.04 0.65 -19.08
N ALA A 11 17.05 0.07 -18.40
CA ALA A 11 16.81 0.33 -16.98
C ALA A 11 18.00 -0.11 -16.09
N GLY A 12 18.72 -1.15 -16.49
CA GLY A 12 19.95 -1.58 -15.83
C GLY A 12 21.10 -0.61 -16.04
N GLN A 13 21.26 -0.07 -17.25
CA GLN A 13 22.31 0.90 -17.58
C GLN A 13 22.05 2.26 -16.93
N ASP A 14 20.83 2.75 -16.89
CA ASP A 14 20.46 4.00 -16.24
C ASP A 14 20.72 3.96 -14.72
N ARG A 15 20.59 2.80 -14.08
CA ARG A 15 20.97 2.60 -12.67
C ARG A 15 22.48 2.65 -12.46
N GLN A 16 23.30 2.23 -13.43
CA GLN A 16 24.76 2.30 -13.33
C GLN A 16 25.32 3.69 -13.63
N LEU A 17 24.64 4.48 -14.46
CA LEU A 17 25.03 5.85 -14.81
C LEU A 17 24.54 6.88 -13.80
N SER A 18 23.48 6.58 -13.07
CA SER A 18 23.02 7.38 -11.93
C SER A 18 23.82 6.99 -10.69
N GLY A 19 25.09 7.37 -10.67
CA GLY A 19 26.02 7.21 -9.55
C GLY A 19 25.64 8.05 -8.31
N ALA A 20 24.36 8.14 -8.02
CA ALA A 20 23.85 8.56 -6.73
C ALA A 20 24.00 7.37 -5.78
N ASP A 21 25.13 7.33 -5.10
CA ASP A 21 25.42 6.47 -3.96
C ASP A 21 24.48 6.81 -2.79
N THR A 22 23.17 6.70 -3.02
CA THR A 22 22.20 6.56 -1.94
C THR A 22 22.21 5.10 -1.54
N ARG A 23 23.29 4.67 -0.91
CA ARG A 23 23.24 3.53 -0.02
C ARG A 23 22.21 3.90 1.04
N PHE A 24 20.97 3.48 0.81
CA PHE A 24 20.01 3.36 1.89
C PHE A 24 20.66 2.37 2.86
N ASN A 25 21.36 2.93 3.82
CA ASN A 25 21.88 2.17 4.94
C ASN A 25 20.71 2.11 5.94
N PRO A 26 19.93 1.02 5.97
CA PRO A 26 18.88 0.92 6.97
C PRO A 26 19.58 0.99 8.32
N PRO A 27 19.04 1.74 9.28
CA PRO A 27 19.58 1.76 10.63
C PRO A 27 19.68 0.32 11.13
N PRO A 28 20.73 -0.03 11.90
CA PRO A 28 20.92 -1.38 12.39
C PRO A 28 19.64 -1.82 13.11
N HIS A 29 19.00 -2.86 12.57
CA HIS A 29 17.88 -3.52 13.26
C HIS A 29 18.49 -4.23 14.47
N THR A 30 18.69 -3.49 15.56
CA THR A 30 18.77 -4.08 16.89
C THR A 30 17.44 -4.80 17.09
N GLY A 31 17.50 -6.12 17.20
CA GLY A 31 16.35 -6.99 17.37
C GLY A 31 15.48 -6.54 18.54
N ALA A 32 14.60 -5.62 18.27
CA ALA A 32 13.56 -5.16 19.18
C ALA A 32 12.30 -5.95 18.83
N ASP A 33 11.84 -6.62 19.84
CA ASP A 33 10.59 -7.34 19.97
C ASP A 33 9.48 -6.78 19.05
N LEU A 34 8.98 -7.59 18.13
CA LEU A 34 7.89 -7.26 17.19
C LEU A 34 6.52 -7.05 17.90
N SER A 35 6.51 -7.05 19.24
CA SER A 35 5.32 -6.79 20.06
C SER A 35 5.09 -5.31 20.38
N THR A 36 6.05 -4.43 20.10
CA THR A 36 5.91 -3.00 20.34
C THR A 36 5.36 -2.34 19.08
N GLY A 37 4.15 -1.82 19.21
CA GLY A 37 3.48 -1.07 18.15
C GLY A 37 4.38 0.00 17.52
N VAL A 38 4.26 0.17 16.21
CA VAL A 38 5.04 1.15 15.43
C VAL A 38 4.96 2.52 16.09
N ARG A 39 6.07 3.02 16.64
CA ARG A 39 6.15 4.36 17.22
C ARG A 39 6.41 5.38 16.11
N TYR A 40 5.39 6.11 15.74
CA TYR A 40 5.51 7.24 14.82
C TYR A 40 6.06 8.46 15.57
N THR A 41 7.38 8.67 15.52
CA THR A 41 8.04 9.78 16.24
C THR A 41 8.10 11.06 15.41
N MET A 42 7.95 10.99 14.10
CA MET A 42 8.10 12.14 13.19
C MET A 42 7.04 12.21 12.08
N THR A 43 5.96 11.44 12.18
CA THR A 43 4.90 11.46 11.17
C THR A 43 3.91 12.58 11.47
N ARG A 44 3.72 13.49 10.51
CA ARG A 44 2.70 14.52 10.61
C ARG A 44 1.31 13.88 10.61
N MET A 45 0.56 14.09 11.66
CA MET A 45 -0.86 13.72 11.68
C MET A 45 -1.69 14.81 11.02
N VAL A 46 -2.57 14.42 10.11
CA VAL A 46 -3.52 15.30 9.44
C VAL A 46 -4.92 14.79 9.73
N GLU A 47 -5.73 15.63 10.33
CA GLU A 47 -7.15 15.33 10.51
C GLU A 47 -7.89 15.57 9.20
N VAL A 48 -8.65 14.58 8.76
CA VAL A 48 -9.46 14.65 7.54
C VAL A 48 -10.93 14.61 7.92
N SER A 49 -11.70 15.64 7.49
CA SER A 49 -13.13 15.70 7.77
C SER A 49 -13.89 14.58 7.05
N GLU A 50 -14.96 14.10 7.67
CA GLU A 50 -15.85 13.09 7.06
C GLU A 50 -16.42 13.56 5.71
N ARG A 51 -16.71 14.85 5.58
CA ARG A 51 -17.16 15.43 4.31
C ARG A 51 -16.13 15.22 3.22
N HIS A 52 -14.87 15.51 3.48
CA HIS A 52 -13.79 15.31 2.53
C HIS A 52 -13.62 13.84 2.14
N LEU A 53 -13.77 12.93 3.09
CA LEU A 53 -13.75 11.49 2.81
C LEU A 53 -14.90 11.05 1.90
N ARG A 54 -16.12 11.57 2.14
CA ARG A 54 -17.31 11.28 1.32
C ARG A 54 -17.15 11.82 -0.11
N ASP A 55 -16.73 13.09 -0.24
CA ASP A 55 -16.55 13.75 -1.53
C ASP A 55 -15.50 13.02 -2.39
N ASN A 56 -14.48 12.46 -1.77
CA ASN A 56 -13.44 11.68 -2.43
C ASN A 56 -13.71 10.16 -2.46
N ARG A 57 -14.88 9.71 -2.06
CA ARG A 57 -15.31 8.29 -2.04
C ARG A 57 -14.39 7.37 -1.22
N ILE A 58 -13.77 7.89 -0.18
CA ILE A 58 -12.97 7.10 0.77
C ILE A 58 -13.92 6.53 1.82
N ILE A 59 -14.62 5.48 1.46
CA ILE A 59 -15.77 4.94 2.19
C ILE A 59 -15.38 4.07 3.38
N THR A 60 -14.23 3.42 3.33
CA THR A 60 -13.78 2.51 4.40
C THR A 60 -13.40 3.23 5.68
N ALA A 61 -13.04 4.50 5.58
CA ALA A 61 -12.77 5.37 6.73
C ALA A 61 -14.06 5.90 7.39
N LEU A 62 -15.21 5.80 6.72
CA LEU A 62 -16.50 6.25 7.26
C LEU A 62 -17.11 5.19 8.17
N PRO A 63 -17.68 5.55 9.35
CA PRO A 63 -18.21 4.60 10.29
C PRO A 63 -19.40 3.79 9.74
N GLU A 64 -20.25 4.44 8.94
CA GLU A 64 -21.43 3.83 8.34
C GLU A 64 -21.53 4.10 6.85
N HIS A 65 -21.22 3.09 6.05
CA HIS A 65 -21.39 3.16 4.61
C HIS A 65 -21.74 1.79 4.03
N LYS A 66 -22.77 1.74 3.17
CA LYS A 66 -23.31 0.49 2.61
C LYS A 66 -22.31 -0.39 1.87
N TYR A 67 -21.24 0.19 1.30
CA TYR A 67 -20.19 -0.55 0.58
C TYR A 67 -18.99 -0.91 1.44
N ARG A 68 -18.99 -0.54 2.71
CA ARG A 68 -17.88 -0.86 3.62
C ARG A 68 -17.67 -2.36 3.77
N ASP A 69 -18.75 -3.12 3.81
CA ASP A 69 -18.69 -4.58 3.94
C ASP A 69 -18.07 -5.26 2.72
N SER A 70 -18.23 -4.71 1.52
CA SER A 70 -17.56 -5.21 0.32
C SER A 70 -16.03 -5.14 0.45
N TYR A 71 -15.49 -4.06 1.02
CA TYR A 71 -14.06 -3.94 1.29
C TYR A 71 -13.60 -4.84 2.43
N ARG A 72 -14.44 -5.10 3.43
CA ARG A 72 -14.16 -6.08 4.49
C ARG A 72 -14.01 -7.49 3.92
N MET A 73 -14.93 -7.88 3.03
CA MET A 73 -14.86 -9.18 2.35
C MET A 73 -13.61 -9.27 1.45
N LEU A 74 -13.32 -8.22 0.68
CA LEU A 74 -12.14 -8.15 -0.16
C LEU A 74 -10.87 -8.26 0.68
N ARG A 75 -10.76 -7.51 1.77
CA ARG A 75 -9.66 -7.59 2.73
C ARG A 75 -9.42 -9.01 3.22
N THR A 76 -10.48 -9.67 3.70
CA THR A 76 -10.38 -11.02 4.22
C THR A 76 -9.82 -11.99 3.18
N ARG A 77 -10.32 -11.92 1.94
CA ARG A 77 -9.84 -12.77 0.84
C ARG A 77 -8.38 -12.46 0.48
N VAL A 78 -8.03 -11.19 0.40
CA VAL A 78 -6.67 -10.75 0.10
C VAL A 78 -5.70 -11.26 1.17
N LEU A 79 -6.00 -11.02 2.45
CA LEU A 79 -5.13 -11.48 3.55
C LEU A 79 -5.00 -13.00 3.59
N GLN A 80 -6.08 -13.72 3.38
CA GLN A 80 -6.05 -15.18 3.32
C GLN A 80 -5.16 -15.70 2.19
N THR A 81 -5.31 -15.12 1.00
CA THR A 81 -4.49 -15.47 -0.16
C THR A 81 -3.02 -15.14 0.06
N MET A 82 -2.72 -13.97 0.61
CA MET A 82 -1.34 -13.57 0.93
C MET A 82 -0.70 -14.50 1.94
N ARG A 83 -1.40 -14.82 3.03
CA ARG A 83 -0.90 -15.74 4.06
C ARG A 83 -0.64 -17.13 3.51
N ASN A 84 -1.56 -17.67 2.71
CA ASN A 84 -1.45 -19.01 2.13
C ASN A 84 -0.26 -19.14 1.16
N ASN A 85 0.13 -18.04 0.50
CA ASN A 85 1.22 -18.02 -0.47
C ASN A 85 2.51 -17.36 0.06
N GLY A 86 2.52 -16.88 1.29
CA GLY A 86 3.68 -16.17 1.85
C GLY A 86 3.97 -14.83 1.16
N TRP A 87 2.97 -14.17 0.58
CA TRP A 87 3.14 -12.90 -0.10
C TRP A 87 3.10 -11.72 0.86
N SER A 88 3.98 -10.73 0.65
CA SER A 88 4.09 -9.53 1.47
C SER A 88 3.71 -8.24 0.73
N SER A 89 3.40 -8.33 -0.57
CA SER A 89 3.12 -7.16 -1.41
C SER A 89 1.88 -7.36 -2.26
N ILE A 90 1.16 -6.27 -2.51
CA ILE A 90 -0.02 -6.23 -3.37
C ILE A 90 0.18 -5.13 -4.40
N ALA A 91 -0.13 -5.41 -5.67
CA ALA A 91 -0.19 -4.43 -6.74
C ALA A 91 -1.63 -4.24 -7.20
N VAL A 92 -2.09 -2.99 -7.24
CA VAL A 92 -3.39 -2.63 -7.79
C VAL A 92 -3.20 -2.04 -9.17
N THR A 93 -3.67 -2.74 -10.18
CA THR A 93 -3.49 -2.35 -11.59
C THR A 93 -4.84 -2.25 -12.31
N GLY A 94 -4.82 -1.68 -13.50
CA GLY A 94 -6.02 -1.58 -14.32
C GLY A 94 -5.70 -1.14 -15.74
N PRO A 95 -6.61 -1.39 -16.70
CA PRO A 95 -6.34 -1.23 -18.12
C PRO A 95 -6.30 0.21 -18.60
N ALA A 96 -6.87 1.16 -17.86
CA ALA A 96 -7.01 2.54 -18.30
C ALA A 96 -6.91 3.53 -17.16
N THR A 97 -6.65 4.79 -17.51
CA THR A 97 -6.74 5.93 -16.58
C THR A 97 -8.19 6.09 -16.12
N GLY A 98 -8.38 6.39 -14.84
CA GLY A 98 -9.73 6.61 -14.28
C GLY A 98 -10.56 5.35 -14.01
N CYS A 99 -9.98 4.14 -14.12
CA CYS A 99 -10.69 2.89 -13.81
C CYS A 99 -10.82 2.56 -12.31
N GLY A 100 -10.42 3.47 -11.41
CA GLY A 100 -10.58 3.33 -9.97
C GLY A 100 -9.43 2.67 -9.22
N LYS A 101 -8.24 2.54 -9.83
CA LYS A 101 -7.04 1.96 -9.19
C LYS A 101 -6.69 2.62 -7.86
N THR A 102 -6.50 3.92 -7.88
CA THR A 102 -6.11 4.70 -6.70
C THR A 102 -7.17 4.64 -5.62
N LEU A 103 -8.44 4.80 -5.99
CA LEU A 103 -9.56 4.73 -5.07
C LEU A 103 -9.65 3.36 -4.39
N THR A 104 -9.52 2.29 -5.16
CA THR A 104 -9.53 0.92 -4.64
C THR A 104 -8.33 0.67 -3.74
N ALA A 105 -7.14 1.12 -4.12
CA ALA A 105 -5.93 0.97 -3.33
C ALA A 105 -6.04 1.67 -1.97
N ILE A 106 -6.53 2.90 -1.93
CA ILE A 106 -6.71 3.67 -0.69
C ILE A 106 -7.73 3.00 0.22
N ASN A 107 -8.92 2.67 -0.30
CA ASN A 107 -9.95 2.02 0.49
C ASN A 107 -9.51 0.65 1.03
N LEU A 108 -8.81 -0.13 0.22
CA LEU A 108 -8.26 -1.41 0.65
C LEU A 108 -7.18 -1.24 1.72
N ALA A 109 -6.27 -0.28 1.55
CA ALA A 109 -5.21 0.00 2.52
C ALA A 109 -5.79 0.41 3.88
N ILE A 110 -6.79 1.28 3.91
CA ILE A 110 -7.49 1.66 5.16
C ILE A 110 -8.16 0.44 5.78
N SER A 111 -8.83 -0.38 4.98
CA SER A 111 -9.48 -1.58 5.46
C SER A 111 -8.49 -2.58 6.06
N LEU A 112 -7.30 -2.73 5.46
CA LEU A 112 -6.21 -3.56 5.98
C LEU A 112 -5.63 -3.01 7.28
N ALA A 113 -5.43 -1.69 7.37
CA ALA A 113 -4.93 -1.04 8.58
C ALA A 113 -5.87 -1.22 9.78
N MET A 114 -7.17 -1.23 9.55
CA MET A 114 -8.16 -1.47 10.61
C MET A 114 -8.13 -2.89 11.18
N GLU A 115 -7.61 -3.87 10.45
CA GLU A 115 -7.47 -5.25 10.94
C GLU A 115 -6.35 -5.39 11.97
N VAL A 116 -5.29 -4.60 11.83
CA VAL A 116 -4.11 -4.68 12.71
C VAL A 116 -4.37 -4.10 14.09
N THR A 117 -5.46 -3.35 14.26
CA THR A 117 -5.78 -2.62 15.49
C THR A 117 -6.66 -3.43 16.47
N HIS A 118 -6.97 -4.69 16.16
CA HIS A 118 -7.79 -5.58 17.00
C HIS A 118 -7.03 -6.80 17.45
#